data_e52e26ee096fc6e90510432ee51167e0
#
_entry.id   e52e26ee096fc6e90510432ee51167e0
#
_cell.length_a   1.000
_cell.length_b   1.000
_cell.length_c   1.000
_cell.angle_alpha   90.00
_cell.angle_beta   90.00
_cell.angle_gamma   90.00
#
_symmetry.space_group_name_H-M   'P 1'
#
loop_
_entity.id
_entity.type
_entity.pdbx_description
1 polymer ?
#
loop_
_entity_poly.entity_id
_entity_poly.type
_entity_poly.pdbx_seq_one_letter_code
_entity_poly.pdbx_strand_id
1 'polypeptide(L)'
;MTLRLRIATFNLMTLDDRRELRPSLEERIPILRPQLVRLDADILCLQEVYGQHERGKKIRLSALSRLLENTPYEGYRRVTTIDPATREVSERHNLVILSRYDILEHDQYLHEYAPAPCYKKVTALPEESEAMPITWQRPILHAKVGLPNGMVVDVINLHLKSRRPTNIQGHRLPDKSWKTASGWAEGVFISSMKRIGQALETRILIGRLFDEDPYSLIAVCGDFNEELDEVSIEALRGDVENTGNMNLAMRVLVPTERNVPEPARYSFLHNGKGKMLDHILVSRTMLAYFRGTEVHNELLHDTSMVFPERIFYPESDHAPVIAHFELPEKRIKRQTEEGGE
;
A
#
# COMPACT_ATOMS: atom_id res chain seq x y z
N MET A 1 -29.63 -13.97 -2.29
CA MET A 1 -28.52 -13.65 -3.21
C MET A 1 -27.49 -12.84 -2.45
N THR A 2 -26.21 -12.83 -2.86
CA THR A 2 -25.13 -12.12 -2.20
C THR A 2 -24.46 -11.19 -3.20
N LEU A 3 -23.97 -10.04 -2.73
CA LEU A 3 -23.11 -9.14 -3.49
C LEU A 3 -21.66 -9.64 -3.38
N ARG A 4 -21.04 -10.01 -4.49
CA ARG A 4 -19.62 -10.31 -4.55
C ARG A 4 -18.83 -9.01 -4.56
N LEU A 5 -17.76 -8.95 -3.79
CA LEU A 5 -16.81 -7.84 -3.74
C LEU A 5 -15.39 -8.39 -3.77
N ARG A 6 -14.58 -7.89 -4.68
CA ARG A 6 -13.17 -8.24 -4.83
C ARG A 6 -12.32 -7.01 -4.64
N ILE A 7 -11.40 -7.05 -3.68
CA ILE A 7 -10.46 -5.98 -3.40
C ILE A 7 -9.05 -6.50 -3.68
N ALA A 8 -8.30 -5.77 -4.49
CA ALA A 8 -6.94 -6.14 -4.86
C ALA A 8 -5.94 -5.02 -4.58
N THR A 9 -4.68 -5.40 -4.38
CA THR A 9 -3.53 -4.50 -4.34
C THR A 9 -2.46 -4.96 -5.31
N PHE A 10 -1.78 -4.00 -5.97
CA PHE A 10 -0.69 -4.30 -6.89
C PHE A 10 0.32 -3.14 -6.94
N ASN A 11 1.54 -3.39 -6.51
CA ASN A 11 2.67 -2.50 -6.76
C ASN A 11 3.13 -2.69 -8.20
N LEU A 12 3.08 -1.62 -9.02
CA LEU A 12 3.38 -1.67 -10.44
C LEU A 12 4.87 -1.45 -10.77
N MET A 13 5.76 -1.45 -9.77
CA MET A 13 7.21 -1.29 -9.95
C MET A 13 7.54 -0.15 -10.94
N THR A 14 7.42 1.10 -10.47
CA THR A 14 7.75 2.29 -11.28
C THR A 14 7.01 2.33 -12.62
N LEU A 15 5.66 2.37 -12.59
CA LEU A 15 4.87 2.55 -13.82
C LEU A 15 5.07 3.97 -14.38
N ASP A 16 5.84 4.09 -15.46
CA ASP A 16 6.26 5.34 -16.06
C ASP A 16 6.44 5.16 -17.57
N ASP A 17 6.43 6.26 -18.35
CA ASP A 17 6.62 6.25 -19.80
C ASP A 17 7.93 6.93 -20.26
N ARG A 18 8.86 7.22 -19.33
CA ARG A 18 10.16 7.81 -19.67
C ARG A 18 10.95 6.91 -20.61
N ARG A 19 11.49 7.51 -21.69
CA ARG A 19 12.12 6.80 -22.82
C ARG A 19 13.39 6.02 -22.42
N GLU A 20 14.06 6.45 -21.36
CA GLU A 20 15.29 5.81 -20.86
C GLU A 20 15.02 4.56 -20.00
N LEU A 21 13.78 4.32 -19.60
CA LEU A 21 13.43 3.14 -18.81
C LEU A 21 13.52 1.86 -19.63
N ARG A 22 13.97 0.82 -19.00
CA ARG A 22 13.97 -0.55 -19.52
C ARG A 22 13.43 -1.50 -18.46
N PRO A 23 12.45 -2.34 -18.81
CA PRO A 23 11.69 -2.29 -20.07
C PRO A 23 10.86 -1.01 -20.20
N SER A 24 10.56 -0.66 -21.45
CA SER A 24 9.69 0.49 -21.77
C SER A 24 8.24 0.21 -21.38
N LEU A 25 7.40 1.25 -21.31
CA LEU A 25 5.97 1.07 -21.05
C LEU A 25 5.31 0.17 -22.12
N GLU A 26 5.71 0.31 -23.40
CA GLU A 26 5.23 -0.50 -24.52
C GLU A 26 5.51 -2.01 -24.33
N GLU A 27 6.66 -2.35 -23.75
CA GLU A 27 7.03 -3.73 -23.45
C GLU A 27 6.30 -4.24 -22.19
N ARG A 28 5.97 -3.38 -21.24
CA ARG A 28 5.30 -3.73 -19.99
C ARG A 28 3.79 -3.89 -20.12
N ILE A 29 3.12 -3.07 -20.94
CA ILE A 29 1.65 -3.12 -21.12
C ILE A 29 1.15 -4.51 -21.51
N PRO A 30 1.75 -5.23 -22.48
CA PRO A 30 1.30 -6.58 -22.86
C PRO A 30 1.40 -7.61 -21.73
N ILE A 31 2.20 -7.35 -20.72
CA ILE A 31 2.39 -8.25 -19.56
C ILE A 31 1.52 -7.84 -18.38
N LEU A 32 1.48 -6.53 -18.04
CA LEU A 32 0.75 -6.04 -16.88
C LEU A 32 -0.77 -6.01 -17.10
N ARG A 33 -1.21 -5.65 -18.32
CA ARG A 33 -2.65 -5.55 -18.63
C ARG A 33 -3.40 -6.87 -18.46
N PRO A 34 -2.94 -8.02 -18.99
CA PRO A 34 -3.60 -9.30 -18.72
C PRO A 34 -3.64 -9.67 -17.23
N GLN A 35 -2.61 -9.33 -16.44
CA GLN A 35 -2.61 -9.56 -14.99
C GLN A 35 -3.73 -8.75 -14.34
N LEU A 36 -3.85 -7.45 -14.67
CA LEU A 36 -4.93 -6.60 -14.15
C LEU A 36 -6.31 -7.13 -14.54
N VAL A 37 -6.51 -7.48 -15.82
CA VAL A 37 -7.81 -8.02 -16.30
C VAL A 37 -8.17 -9.32 -15.58
N ARG A 38 -7.19 -10.19 -15.32
CA ARG A 38 -7.40 -11.45 -14.62
C ARG A 38 -7.80 -11.26 -13.15
N LEU A 39 -7.35 -10.20 -12.48
CA LEU A 39 -7.77 -9.87 -11.12
C LEU A 39 -9.29 -9.61 -11.07
N ASP A 40 -9.86 -9.00 -12.12
CA ASP A 40 -11.27 -8.63 -12.19
C ASP A 40 -11.77 -8.02 -10.87
N ALA A 41 -10.93 -7.15 -10.27
CA ALA A 41 -11.19 -6.54 -8.98
C ALA A 41 -12.29 -5.48 -9.08
N ASP A 42 -13.14 -5.38 -8.07
CA ASP A 42 -14.14 -4.31 -7.97
C ASP A 42 -13.52 -3.03 -7.40
N ILE A 43 -12.50 -3.19 -6.52
CA ILE A 43 -11.67 -2.13 -5.98
C ILE A 43 -10.20 -2.55 -6.14
N LEU A 44 -9.39 -1.68 -6.73
CA LEU A 44 -7.98 -1.95 -7.02
C LEU A 44 -7.09 -0.84 -6.47
N CYS A 45 -6.21 -1.19 -5.54
CA CYS A 45 -5.21 -0.31 -4.93
C CYS A 45 -3.87 -0.48 -5.66
N LEU A 46 -3.36 0.60 -6.25
CA LEU A 46 -2.11 0.58 -7.02
C LEU A 46 -1.05 1.43 -6.31
N GLN A 47 0.20 0.96 -6.36
CA GLN A 47 1.38 1.64 -5.84
C GLN A 47 2.40 1.86 -6.97
N GLU A 48 3.34 2.76 -6.76
CA GLU A 48 4.41 3.14 -7.69
C GLU A 48 3.94 3.62 -9.06
N VAL A 49 2.81 4.33 -9.08
CA VAL A 49 2.33 5.02 -10.29
C VAL A 49 3.01 6.38 -10.39
N TYR A 50 3.74 6.62 -11.47
CA TYR A 50 4.47 7.87 -11.69
C TYR A 50 3.64 8.86 -12.51
N GLY A 51 3.87 10.15 -12.25
CA GLY A 51 3.28 11.24 -13.01
C GLY A 51 4.16 11.64 -14.20
N GLN A 52 3.52 11.93 -15.33
CA GLN A 52 4.20 12.33 -16.55
C GLN A 52 3.97 13.82 -16.85
N HIS A 53 5.08 14.51 -17.20
CA HIS A 53 5.06 15.89 -17.65
C HIS A 53 4.71 15.97 -19.15
N GLU A 54 3.59 16.57 -19.48
CA GLU A 54 3.31 17.02 -20.85
C GLU A 54 3.69 18.51 -20.96
N ARG A 55 4.42 18.89 -22.04
CA ARG A 55 4.87 20.28 -22.24
C ARG A 55 3.71 21.26 -22.09
N GLY A 56 3.84 22.20 -21.12
CA GLY A 56 2.85 23.24 -20.87
C GLY A 56 1.55 22.77 -20.21
N LYS A 57 1.49 21.53 -19.71
CA LYS A 57 0.32 20.95 -19.05
C LYS A 57 0.67 20.47 -17.64
N LYS A 58 -0.39 20.27 -16.85
CA LYS A 58 -0.30 19.64 -15.52
C LYS A 58 0.25 18.21 -15.61
N ILE A 59 0.93 17.79 -14.56
CA ILE A 59 1.37 16.39 -14.39
C ILE A 59 0.14 15.48 -14.39
N ARG A 60 0.20 14.37 -15.14
CA ARG A 60 -0.89 13.39 -15.27
C ARG A 60 -0.37 11.97 -15.13
N LEU A 61 -1.27 11.03 -14.85
CA LEU A 61 -0.97 9.59 -14.83
C LEU A 61 -1.22 8.97 -16.21
N SER A 62 -0.56 9.49 -17.25
CA SER A 62 -0.77 9.04 -18.64
C SER A 62 -0.31 7.61 -18.86
N ALA A 63 0.79 7.17 -18.23
CA ALA A 63 1.24 5.78 -18.28
C ALA A 63 0.17 4.82 -17.72
N LEU A 64 -0.45 5.18 -16.58
CA LEU A 64 -1.56 4.39 -16.02
C LEU A 64 -2.76 4.39 -16.97
N SER A 65 -3.16 5.55 -17.51
CA SER A 65 -4.30 5.62 -18.44
C SER A 65 -4.09 4.71 -19.65
N ARG A 66 -2.88 4.70 -20.24
CA ARG A 66 -2.52 3.79 -21.33
C ARG A 66 -2.54 2.31 -20.93
N LEU A 67 -2.10 1.98 -19.72
CA LEU A 67 -2.16 0.61 -19.22
C LEU A 67 -3.61 0.13 -19.08
N LEU A 68 -4.52 1.02 -18.66
CA LEU A 68 -5.94 0.70 -18.42
C LEU A 68 -6.83 0.74 -19.68
N GLU A 69 -6.36 1.30 -20.81
CA GLU A 69 -7.09 1.34 -22.07
C GLU A 69 -7.59 -0.05 -22.49
N ASN A 70 -8.86 -0.13 -22.91
CA ASN A 70 -9.52 -1.37 -23.33
C ASN A 70 -9.58 -2.46 -22.23
N THR A 71 -9.56 -2.05 -20.96
CA THR A 71 -9.80 -2.92 -19.80
C THR A 71 -11.09 -2.50 -19.09
N PRO A 72 -11.69 -3.35 -18.24
CA PRO A 72 -12.83 -2.94 -17.41
C PRO A 72 -12.51 -1.74 -16.51
N TYR A 73 -11.25 -1.55 -16.15
CA TYR A 73 -10.78 -0.48 -15.25
C TYR A 73 -10.76 0.91 -15.88
N GLU A 74 -10.82 1.02 -17.22
CA GLU A 74 -10.85 2.32 -17.92
C GLU A 74 -12.03 3.19 -17.47
N GLY A 75 -13.18 2.57 -17.22
CA GLY A 75 -14.40 3.24 -16.76
C GLY A 75 -14.55 3.38 -15.23
N TYR A 76 -13.58 2.93 -14.44
CA TYR A 76 -13.69 2.99 -12.98
C TYR A 76 -13.53 4.42 -12.45
N ARG A 77 -14.19 4.70 -11.30
CA ARG A 77 -13.89 5.87 -10.49
C ARG A 77 -12.44 5.80 -10.04
N ARG A 78 -11.73 6.94 -10.06
CA ARG A 78 -10.32 6.99 -9.71
C ARG A 78 -10.02 8.14 -8.76
N VAL A 79 -9.32 7.84 -7.67
CA VAL A 79 -8.70 8.82 -6.78
C VAL A 79 -7.21 8.52 -6.68
N THR A 80 -6.41 9.55 -6.46
CA THR A 80 -4.96 9.46 -6.37
C THR A 80 -4.41 10.45 -5.37
N THR A 81 -3.23 10.14 -4.83
CA THR A 81 -2.47 11.11 -4.03
C THR A 81 -2.04 12.29 -4.89
N ILE A 82 -2.00 13.45 -4.28
CA ILE A 82 -1.57 14.71 -4.88
C ILE A 82 -0.49 15.35 -4.01
N ASP A 83 0.38 16.14 -4.62
CA ASP A 83 1.30 17.02 -3.90
C ASP A 83 0.48 18.19 -3.31
N PRO A 84 0.48 18.40 -1.97
CA PRO A 84 -0.30 19.48 -1.35
C PRO A 84 0.10 20.88 -1.82
N ALA A 85 1.36 21.07 -2.22
CA ALA A 85 1.86 22.39 -2.64
C ALA A 85 1.41 22.75 -4.07
N THR A 86 1.45 21.78 -4.99
CA THR A 86 1.09 21.98 -6.40
C THR A 86 -0.37 21.65 -6.71
N ARG A 87 -1.01 20.85 -5.87
CA ARG A 87 -2.35 20.23 -6.10
C ARG A 87 -2.41 19.38 -7.38
N GLU A 88 -1.27 18.86 -7.80
CA GLU A 88 -1.11 17.94 -8.91
C GLU A 88 -0.65 16.58 -8.41
N VAL A 89 -0.77 15.53 -9.22
CA VAL A 89 -0.15 14.24 -8.92
C VAL A 89 1.36 14.42 -8.80
N SER A 90 1.99 13.67 -7.91
CA SER A 90 3.44 13.71 -7.74
C SER A 90 4.15 13.09 -8.94
N GLU A 91 5.38 13.51 -9.22
CA GLU A 91 6.21 12.87 -10.25
C GLU A 91 6.46 11.39 -9.97
N ARG A 92 6.46 10.99 -8.68
CA ARG A 92 6.85 9.64 -8.25
C ARG A 92 5.94 9.10 -7.16
N HIS A 93 5.77 7.78 -7.18
CA HIS A 93 5.16 6.99 -6.10
C HIS A 93 3.74 7.41 -5.71
N ASN A 94 2.91 7.82 -6.68
CA ASN A 94 1.51 8.05 -6.37
C ASN A 94 0.83 6.73 -5.99
N LEU A 95 -0.10 6.84 -5.06
CA LEU A 95 -1.08 5.82 -4.73
C LEU A 95 -2.35 6.09 -5.54
N VAL A 96 -2.98 5.04 -6.03
CA VAL A 96 -4.24 5.14 -6.79
C VAL A 96 -5.23 4.12 -6.23
N ILE A 97 -6.47 4.53 -6.06
CA ILE A 97 -7.60 3.61 -5.83
C ILE A 97 -8.52 3.72 -7.05
N LEU A 98 -8.75 2.59 -7.70
CA LEU A 98 -9.76 2.43 -8.75
C LEU A 98 -10.96 1.69 -8.15
N SER A 99 -12.16 2.15 -8.44
CA SER A 99 -13.39 1.52 -7.95
C SER A 99 -14.44 1.41 -9.05
N ARG A 100 -15.04 0.22 -9.18
CA ARG A 100 -16.23 -0.01 -10.01
C ARG A 100 -17.43 0.79 -9.48
N TYR A 101 -17.45 1.03 -8.17
CA TYR A 101 -18.53 1.69 -7.45
C TYR A 101 -18.19 3.17 -7.17
N ASP A 102 -19.19 3.94 -6.77
CA ASP A 102 -18.99 5.35 -6.50
C ASP A 102 -18.07 5.56 -5.28
N ILE A 103 -17.11 6.46 -5.42
CA ILE A 103 -16.28 6.94 -4.32
C ILE A 103 -17.01 8.14 -3.73
N LEU A 104 -17.52 7.98 -2.51
CA LEU A 104 -18.34 8.96 -1.82
C LEU A 104 -17.48 10.10 -1.27
N GLU A 105 -16.34 9.74 -0.67
CA GLU A 105 -15.38 10.64 -0.05
C GLU A 105 -13.98 10.08 -0.24
N HIS A 106 -12.98 10.95 -0.28
CA HIS A 106 -11.58 10.54 -0.26
C HIS A 106 -10.69 11.62 0.34
N ASP A 107 -9.65 11.20 1.04
CA ASP A 107 -8.65 12.05 1.66
C ASP A 107 -7.26 11.40 1.57
N GLN A 108 -6.23 12.21 1.81
CA GLN A 108 -4.87 11.73 1.99
C GLN A 108 -4.25 12.32 3.25
N TYR A 109 -3.46 11.52 3.95
CA TYR A 109 -2.85 11.91 5.23
C TYR A 109 -1.33 11.78 5.13
N LEU A 110 -0.63 12.82 5.56
CA LEU A 110 0.83 12.86 5.61
C LEU A 110 1.27 13.76 6.76
N HIS A 111 1.73 13.16 7.84
CA HIS A 111 2.10 13.84 9.09
C HIS A 111 0.96 14.60 9.77
N GLU A 112 -0.27 14.23 9.50
CA GLU A 112 -1.45 14.84 10.11
C GLU A 112 -1.74 14.24 11.48
N TYR A 113 -1.67 12.91 11.59
CA TYR A 113 -1.94 12.19 12.85
C TYR A 113 -0.68 11.75 13.57
N ALA A 114 0.45 11.62 12.86
CA ALA A 114 1.73 11.30 13.44
C ALA A 114 2.80 12.30 12.95
N PRO A 115 3.13 13.33 13.74
CA PRO A 115 4.14 14.32 13.35
C PRO A 115 5.50 13.64 13.17
N ALA A 116 6.30 14.17 12.24
CA ALA A 116 7.64 13.68 11.97
C ALA A 116 8.53 13.82 13.23
N PRO A 117 9.13 12.72 13.73
CA PRO A 117 10.05 12.82 14.85
C PRO A 117 11.33 13.58 14.44
N CYS A 118 11.89 14.36 15.35
CA CYS A 118 13.17 15.01 15.12
C CYS A 118 14.33 14.10 15.55
N TYR A 119 15.37 14.00 14.70
CA TYR A 119 16.55 13.19 14.98
C TYR A 119 17.80 13.87 14.42
N LYS A 120 18.87 13.94 15.23
CA LYS A 120 20.21 14.38 14.82
C LYS A 120 21.03 13.15 14.43
N LYS A 121 21.45 13.07 13.15
CA LYS A 121 22.24 11.93 12.68
C LYS A 121 23.62 11.95 13.35
N VAL A 122 23.91 10.91 14.11
CA VAL A 122 25.09 10.82 14.97
C VAL A 122 26.35 10.36 14.23
N THR A 123 26.20 9.75 13.04
CA THR A 123 27.35 9.31 12.23
C THR A 123 27.61 10.21 11.02
N ALA A 124 26.76 11.20 10.74
CA ALA A 124 26.90 12.06 9.55
C ALA A 124 28.25 12.81 9.52
N LEU A 125 28.82 12.90 8.31
CA LEU A 125 30.06 13.63 8.06
C LEU A 125 29.87 14.64 6.91
N PRO A 126 29.98 15.97 7.15
CA PRO A 126 30.24 16.61 8.44
C PRO A 126 29.11 16.37 9.48
N GLU A 127 29.45 16.53 10.75
CA GLU A 127 28.46 16.37 11.85
C GLU A 127 27.30 17.36 11.68
N GLU A 128 26.06 16.88 11.87
CA GLU A 128 24.88 17.74 11.88
C GLU A 128 24.87 18.59 13.17
N SER A 129 24.51 19.87 13.04
CA SER A 129 24.42 20.79 14.19
C SER A 129 23.15 20.55 15.02
N GLU A 130 22.03 20.24 14.35
CA GLU A 130 20.68 20.19 14.92
C GLU A 130 19.93 18.91 14.53
N ALA A 131 18.93 18.57 15.33
CA ALA A 131 17.99 17.51 14.99
C ALA A 131 17.04 17.99 13.88
N MET A 132 16.86 17.18 12.83
CA MET A 132 15.99 17.47 11.71
C MET A 132 14.78 16.52 11.70
N PRO A 133 13.62 16.98 11.20
CA PRO A 133 12.46 16.11 11.07
C PRO A 133 12.74 14.91 10.16
N ILE A 134 12.43 13.72 10.63
CA ILE A 134 12.48 12.47 9.86
C ILE A 134 11.14 12.28 9.17
N THR A 135 11.02 12.86 7.98
CA THR A 135 9.79 12.80 7.18
C THR A 135 9.73 11.54 6.32
N TRP A 136 8.54 10.97 6.18
CA TRP A 136 8.19 10.05 5.10
C TRP A 136 7.49 10.81 3.98
N GLN A 137 7.55 10.31 2.77
CA GLN A 137 7.17 11.08 1.56
C GLN A 137 5.91 10.56 0.88
N ARG A 138 5.42 9.38 1.30
CA ARG A 138 4.26 8.74 0.71
C ARG A 138 3.09 8.91 1.65
N PRO A 139 2.04 9.67 1.26
CA PRO A 139 0.85 9.81 2.06
C PRO A 139 0.07 8.50 2.12
N ILE A 140 -0.84 8.39 3.07
CA ILE A 140 -1.89 7.38 3.12
C ILE A 140 -3.03 7.90 2.23
N LEU A 141 -3.57 7.06 1.34
CA LEU A 141 -4.76 7.40 0.54
C LEU A 141 -5.95 6.64 1.09
N HIS A 142 -7.00 7.35 1.49
CA HIS A 142 -8.25 6.79 1.99
C HIS A 142 -9.41 7.13 1.06
N ALA A 143 -10.32 6.18 0.86
CA ALA A 143 -11.56 6.38 0.10
C ALA A 143 -12.72 5.64 0.76
N LYS A 144 -13.86 6.29 0.89
CA LYS A 144 -15.15 5.68 1.26
C LYS A 144 -15.87 5.25 -0.01
N VAL A 145 -16.03 3.96 -0.21
CA VAL A 145 -16.66 3.37 -1.40
C VAL A 145 -18.07 2.91 -1.07
N GLY A 146 -19.06 3.47 -1.77
CA GLY A 146 -20.47 3.10 -1.62
C GLY A 146 -20.83 1.88 -2.45
N LEU A 147 -21.25 0.80 -1.82
CA LEU A 147 -21.64 -0.44 -2.49
C LEU A 147 -23.10 -0.45 -2.91
N PRO A 148 -23.51 -1.23 -3.96
CA PRO A 148 -24.87 -1.29 -4.46
C PRO A 148 -25.93 -1.74 -3.42
N ASN A 149 -25.50 -2.44 -2.38
CA ASN A 149 -26.35 -2.88 -1.28
C ASN A 149 -26.56 -1.82 -0.17
N GLY A 150 -26.03 -0.60 -0.35
CA GLY A 150 -26.10 0.49 0.62
C GLY A 150 -25.08 0.41 1.76
N MET A 151 -24.14 -0.55 1.72
CA MET A 151 -23.00 -0.59 2.64
C MET A 151 -21.88 0.31 2.12
N VAL A 152 -21.04 0.78 3.03
CA VAL A 152 -19.83 1.58 2.70
C VAL A 152 -18.61 0.82 3.17
N VAL A 153 -17.57 0.81 2.36
CA VAL A 153 -16.25 0.25 2.70
C VAL A 153 -15.23 1.36 2.73
N ASP A 154 -14.52 1.48 3.85
CA ASP A 154 -13.34 2.32 3.98
C ASP A 154 -12.14 1.59 3.41
N VAL A 155 -11.60 2.10 2.31
CA VAL A 155 -10.45 1.54 1.62
C VAL A 155 -9.25 2.44 1.86
N ILE A 156 -8.20 1.90 2.47
CA ILE A 156 -6.94 2.60 2.74
C ILE A 156 -5.86 1.97 1.88
N ASN A 157 -5.25 2.76 1.00
CA ASN A 157 -4.11 2.35 0.19
C ASN A 157 -2.84 2.98 0.74
N LEU A 158 -1.80 2.18 0.96
CA LEU A 158 -0.51 2.66 1.45
C LEU A 158 0.68 2.00 0.76
N HIS A 159 1.83 2.67 0.88
CA HIS A 159 3.11 2.15 0.45
C HIS A 159 4.16 2.58 1.48
N LEU A 160 4.44 1.71 2.44
CA LEU A 160 5.36 2.02 3.52
C LEU A 160 6.80 2.15 3.00
N LYS A 161 7.64 2.84 3.79
CA LYS A 161 9.06 3.02 3.45
C LYS A 161 9.77 1.67 3.30
N SER A 162 10.42 1.47 2.17
CA SER A 162 11.20 0.26 1.91
C SER A 162 12.29 0.03 2.95
N ARG A 163 12.75 -1.22 3.10
CA ARG A 163 13.85 -1.61 4.03
C ARG A 163 15.21 -1.04 3.62
N ARG A 164 15.34 -0.45 2.43
CA ARG A 164 16.58 0.18 1.98
C ARG A 164 17.00 1.28 2.95
N PRO A 165 18.24 1.23 3.49
CA PRO A 165 18.71 2.21 4.45
C PRO A 165 18.70 3.63 3.88
N THR A 166 18.20 4.59 4.67
CA THR A 166 18.28 6.02 4.34
C THR A 166 19.75 6.44 4.18
N ASN A 167 20.03 7.29 3.21
CA ASN A 167 21.38 7.77 2.98
C ASN A 167 21.87 8.63 4.17
N ILE A 168 23.09 8.34 4.65
CA ILE A 168 23.79 9.14 5.66
C ILE A 168 24.94 9.85 4.97
N GLN A 169 25.00 11.16 5.13
CA GLN A 169 26.02 11.99 4.51
C GLN A 169 27.43 11.56 4.96
N GLY A 170 28.36 11.44 4.00
CA GLY A 170 29.74 11.01 4.26
C GLY A 170 29.92 9.49 4.35
N HIS A 171 28.85 8.67 4.27
CA HIS A 171 28.92 7.21 4.41
C HIS A 171 28.60 6.43 3.14
N ARG A 172 28.67 7.09 1.97
CA ARG A 172 28.59 6.42 0.65
C ARG A 172 29.90 6.55 -0.10
N LEU A 173 30.31 5.47 -0.75
CA LEU A 173 31.37 5.45 -1.74
C LEU A 173 30.84 5.86 -3.12
N PRO A 174 31.73 6.19 -4.10
CA PRO A 174 31.30 6.57 -5.46
C PRO A 174 30.45 5.50 -6.17
N ASP A 175 30.65 4.22 -5.89
CA ASP A 175 29.87 3.09 -6.39
C ASP A 175 28.54 2.86 -5.66
N LYS A 176 28.18 3.80 -4.76
CA LYS A 176 26.98 3.78 -3.90
C LYS A 176 27.00 2.71 -2.79
N SER A 177 28.06 1.94 -2.61
CA SER A 177 28.23 1.06 -1.46
C SER A 177 28.41 1.84 -0.16
N TRP A 178 28.22 1.18 0.98
CA TRP A 178 28.38 1.81 2.29
C TRP A 178 29.85 1.82 2.72
N LYS A 179 30.31 2.98 3.16
CA LYS A 179 31.69 3.20 3.64
C LYS A 179 31.91 2.59 5.03
N THR A 180 30.87 2.60 5.89
CA THR A 180 30.96 2.10 7.28
C THR A 180 29.69 1.33 7.67
N ALA A 181 29.86 0.35 8.55
CA ALA A 181 28.74 -0.41 9.13
C ALA A 181 27.86 0.47 10.03
N SER A 182 28.46 1.43 10.78
CA SER A 182 27.69 2.36 11.63
C SER A 182 26.80 3.31 10.83
N GLY A 183 27.32 3.90 9.74
CA GLY A 183 26.50 4.73 8.84
C GLY A 183 25.39 3.93 8.17
N TRP A 184 25.65 2.68 7.78
CA TRP A 184 24.62 1.77 7.29
C TRP A 184 23.56 1.49 8.35
N ALA A 185 23.94 1.18 9.60
CA ALA A 185 23.03 0.88 10.70
C ALA A 185 22.16 2.09 11.06
N GLU A 186 22.72 3.30 11.08
CA GLU A 186 21.94 4.53 11.27
C GLU A 186 20.93 4.75 10.12
N GLY A 187 21.34 4.46 8.88
CA GLY A 187 20.46 4.49 7.72
C GLY A 187 19.29 3.51 7.85
N VAL A 188 19.52 2.29 8.38
CA VAL A 188 18.47 1.29 8.70
C VAL A 188 17.53 1.84 9.78
N PHE A 189 18.09 2.39 10.86
CA PHE A 189 17.33 2.99 11.96
C PHE A 189 16.35 4.06 11.46
N ILE A 190 16.85 5.02 10.64
CA ILE A 190 16.01 6.09 10.09
C ILE A 190 14.92 5.53 9.15
N SER A 191 15.23 4.52 8.33
CA SER A 191 14.22 3.90 7.47
C SER A 191 13.15 3.18 8.28
N SER A 192 13.52 2.57 9.42
CA SER A 192 12.58 1.94 10.34
C SER A 192 11.70 2.98 11.05
N MET A 193 12.27 4.11 11.50
CA MET A 193 11.46 5.22 12.05
C MET A 193 10.42 5.73 11.06
N LYS A 194 10.79 5.88 9.78
CA LYS A 194 9.83 6.31 8.74
C LYS A 194 8.70 5.30 8.56
N ARG A 195 9.03 4.02 8.52
CA ARG A 195 8.06 2.95 8.30
C ARG A 195 7.10 2.80 9.47
N ILE A 196 7.64 2.76 10.70
CA ILE A 196 6.81 2.68 11.90
C ILE A 196 5.95 3.94 12.11
N GLY A 197 6.48 5.12 11.73
CA GLY A 197 5.72 6.37 11.74
C GLY A 197 4.53 6.37 10.78
N GLN A 198 4.71 5.87 9.55
CA GLN A 198 3.61 5.68 8.60
C GLN A 198 2.57 4.66 9.14
N ALA A 199 3.04 3.56 9.74
CA ALA A 199 2.17 2.55 10.35
C ALA A 199 1.36 3.13 11.52
N LEU A 200 1.97 3.94 12.39
CA LEU A 200 1.30 4.64 13.47
C LEU A 200 0.23 5.61 12.94
N GLU A 201 0.56 6.42 11.95
CA GLU A 201 -0.40 7.35 11.33
C GLU A 201 -1.61 6.61 10.76
N THR A 202 -1.37 5.49 10.05
CA THR A 202 -2.43 4.62 9.55
C THR A 202 -3.27 4.03 10.69
N ARG A 203 -2.64 3.59 11.78
CA ARG A 203 -3.35 3.03 12.95
C ARG A 203 -4.25 4.06 13.62
N ILE A 204 -3.80 5.32 13.71
CA ILE A 204 -4.60 6.41 14.28
C ILE A 204 -5.81 6.69 13.39
N LEU A 205 -5.62 6.76 12.06
CA LEU A 205 -6.74 6.88 11.10
C LEU A 205 -7.77 5.74 11.31
N ILE A 206 -7.33 4.49 11.35
CA ILE A 206 -8.20 3.33 11.61
C ILE A 206 -8.92 3.47 12.95
N GLY A 207 -8.24 3.95 13.98
CA GLY A 207 -8.83 4.22 15.29
C GLY A 207 -10.00 5.18 15.20
N ARG A 208 -9.85 6.29 14.46
CA ARG A 208 -10.89 7.29 14.21
C ARG A 208 -12.09 6.71 13.45
N LEU A 209 -11.85 5.90 12.41
CA LEU A 209 -12.94 5.23 11.69
C LEU A 209 -13.75 4.31 12.61
N PHE A 210 -13.10 3.60 13.53
CA PHE A 210 -13.80 2.80 14.54
C PHE A 210 -14.49 3.63 15.63
N ASP A 211 -14.02 4.85 15.90
CA ASP A 211 -14.70 5.78 16.83
C ASP A 211 -15.97 6.35 16.18
N GLU A 212 -15.99 6.57 14.85
CA GLU A 212 -17.16 6.96 14.09
C GLU A 212 -18.19 5.82 13.98
N ASP A 213 -17.75 4.62 13.61
CA ASP A 213 -18.58 3.40 13.57
C ASP A 213 -17.74 2.18 13.99
N PRO A 214 -17.98 1.62 15.20
CA PRO A 214 -17.27 0.44 15.69
C PRO A 214 -17.38 -0.80 14.78
N TYR A 215 -18.30 -0.76 13.83
CA TYR A 215 -18.56 -1.84 12.89
C TYR A 215 -18.18 -1.51 11.45
N SER A 216 -17.38 -0.49 11.26
CA SER A 216 -16.88 -0.09 9.93
C SER A 216 -16.28 -1.27 9.17
N LEU A 217 -16.61 -1.33 7.86
CA LEU A 217 -15.97 -2.24 6.93
C LEU A 217 -14.69 -1.58 6.44
N ILE A 218 -13.56 -1.97 7.00
CA ILE A 218 -12.26 -1.39 6.68
C ILE A 218 -11.41 -2.41 5.93
N ALA A 219 -10.80 -1.99 4.83
CA ALA A 219 -9.76 -2.72 4.11
C ALA A 219 -8.52 -1.84 3.96
N VAL A 220 -7.39 -2.27 4.51
CA VAL A 220 -6.08 -1.62 4.36
C VAL A 220 -5.25 -2.44 3.40
N CYS A 221 -4.89 -1.86 2.26
CA CYS A 221 -4.23 -2.52 1.16
C CYS A 221 -2.91 -1.82 0.81
N GLY A 222 -1.94 -2.54 0.28
CA GLY A 222 -0.74 -1.91 -0.27
C GLY A 222 0.50 -2.74 -0.15
N ASP A 223 1.62 -2.12 -0.53
CA ASP A 223 2.96 -2.60 -0.28
C ASP A 223 3.44 -2.09 1.08
N PHE A 224 3.48 -2.97 2.06
CA PHE A 224 3.93 -2.64 3.42
C PHE A 224 5.44 -2.72 3.58
N ASN A 225 6.16 -3.32 2.60
CA ASN A 225 7.60 -3.54 2.64
C ASN A 225 8.08 -4.36 3.86
N GLU A 226 7.18 -5.05 4.54
CA GLU A 226 7.44 -5.91 5.71
C GLU A 226 6.49 -7.11 5.74
N GLU A 227 6.90 -8.18 6.41
CA GLU A 227 6.09 -9.38 6.65
C GLU A 227 5.21 -9.20 7.91
N LEU A 228 4.20 -10.05 8.08
CA LEU A 228 3.14 -9.89 9.10
C LEU A 228 3.62 -9.86 10.56
N ASP A 229 4.78 -10.43 10.85
CA ASP A 229 5.41 -10.52 12.17
C ASP A 229 6.38 -9.37 12.46
N GLU A 230 6.50 -8.41 11.55
CA GLU A 230 7.35 -7.24 11.73
C GLU A 230 6.62 -6.13 12.51
N VAL A 231 7.39 -5.36 13.26
CA VAL A 231 6.90 -4.36 14.23
C VAL A 231 5.93 -3.34 13.64
N SER A 232 6.18 -2.87 12.41
CA SER A 232 5.31 -1.86 11.78
C SER A 232 3.93 -2.44 11.46
N ILE A 233 3.88 -3.71 11.01
CA ILE A 233 2.62 -4.39 10.68
C ILE A 233 1.85 -4.71 11.96
N GLU A 234 2.55 -5.17 13.00
CA GLU A 234 1.96 -5.45 14.30
C GLU A 234 1.32 -4.18 14.90
N ALA A 235 2.05 -3.06 14.89
CA ALA A 235 1.54 -1.77 15.36
C ALA A 235 0.32 -1.28 14.56
N LEU A 236 0.35 -1.43 13.23
CA LEU A 236 -0.77 -1.04 12.37
C LEU A 236 -1.98 -1.93 12.59
N ARG A 237 -1.79 -3.23 12.66
CA ARG A 237 -2.84 -4.24 12.81
C ARG A 237 -3.50 -4.19 14.18
N GLY A 238 -2.71 -3.92 15.21
CA GLY A 238 -3.06 -4.04 16.62
C GLY A 238 -2.92 -5.48 17.10
N ASP A 239 -2.54 -5.61 18.37
CA ASP A 239 -2.42 -6.87 19.08
C ASP A 239 -3.15 -6.77 20.43
N VAL A 240 -4.29 -7.46 20.56
CA VAL A 240 -5.14 -7.39 21.75
C VAL A 240 -4.43 -7.97 22.96
N GLU A 241 -3.74 -9.09 22.79
CA GLU A 241 -3.03 -9.77 23.87
C GLU A 241 -1.95 -8.86 24.45
N ASN A 242 -1.16 -8.23 23.58
CA ASN A 242 -0.09 -7.32 24.00
C ASN A 242 -0.63 -6.02 24.64
N THR A 243 -1.82 -5.54 24.20
CA THR A 243 -2.46 -4.37 24.85
C THR A 243 -3.00 -4.68 26.25
N GLY A 244 -3.20 -5.94 26.61
CA GLY A 244 -3.83 -6.36 27.88
C GLY A 244 -5.30 -5.96 28.01
N ASN A 245 -5.95 -5.44 26.93
CA ASN A 245 -7.33 -4.95 26.94
C ASN A 245 -8.19 -5.68 25.91
N MET A 246 -8.93 -6.69 26.34
CA MET A 246 -9.81 -7.50 25.49
C MET A 246 -10.93 -6.70 24.80
N ASN A 247 -11.31 -5.52 25.32
CA ASN A 247 -12.31 -4.66 24.69
C ASN A 247 -11.84 -4.10 23.34
N LEU A 248 -10.54 -4.11 23.07
CA LEU A 248 -9.97 -3.72 21.80
C LEU A 248 -10.05 -4.79 20.71
N ALA A 249 -10.55 -5.99 21.01
CA ALA A 249 -10.59 -7.12 20.08
C ALA A 249 -11.31 -6.80 18.77
N MET A 250 -12.36 -5.99 18.79
CA MET A 250 -13.08 -5.59 17.56
C MET A 250 -12.32 -4.55 16.72
N ARG A 251 -11.30 -3.91 17.27
CA ARG A 251 -10.50 -2.87 16.61
C ARG A 251 -9.21 -3.39 15.95
N VAL A 252 -8.98 -4.71 16.01
CA VAL A 252 -7.83 -5.37 15.37
C VAL A 252 -8.14 -5.66 13.91
N LEU A 253 -7.14 -5.46 13.03
CA LEU A 253 -7.23 -5.87 11.64
C LEU A 253 -6.68 -7.28 11.45
N VAL A 254 -7.32 -8.03 10.56
CA VAL A 254 -6.97 -9.42 10.27
C VAL A 254 -6.41 -9.52 8.85
N PRO A 255 -5.20 -10.10 8.67
CA PRO A 255 -4.63 -10.35 7.36
C PRO A 255 -5.43 -11.41 6.61
N THR A 256 -5.82 -11.10 5.38
CA THR A 256 -6.62 -12.02 4.55
C THR A 256 -5.77 -13.14 3.95
N GLU A 257 -4.50 -12.91 3.69
CA GLU A 257 -3.56 -13.86 3.08
C GLU A 257 -3.18 -15.04 3.99
N ARG A 258 -3.60 -15.05 5.27
CA ARG A 258 -3.38 -16.20 6.16
C ARG A 258 -4.03 -17.49 5.69
N ASN A 259 -5.05 -17.41 4.83
CA ASN A 259 -5.67 -18.60 4.23
C ASN A 259 -4.90 -19.16 3.03
N VAL A 260 -3.94 -18.42 2.49
CA VAL A 260 -3.07 -18.88 1.40
C VAL A 260 -2.06 -19.88 1.96
N PRO A 261 -1.89 -21.07 1.36
CA PRO A 261 -0.87 -22.03 1.78
C PRO A 261 0.53 -21.38 1.81
N GLU A 262 1.31 -21.68 2.85
CA GLU A 262 2.62 -21.06 3.08
C GLU A 262 3.55 -21.09 1.85
N PRO A 263 3.69 -22.19 1.08
CA PRO A 263 4.54 -22.22 -0.09
C PRO A 263 4.12 -21.28 -1.23
N ALA A 264 2.86 -20.83 -1.26
CA ALA A 264 2.31 -19.89 -2.24
C ALA A 264 2.11 -18.47 -1.68
N ARG A 265 2.36 -18.26 -0.38
CA ARG A 265 2.15 -17.00 0.33
C ARG A 265 3.36 -16.09 0.23
N TYR A 266 3.61 -15.54 -0.96
CA TYR A 266 4.63 -14.53 -1.18
C TYR A 266 4.25 -13.63 -2.36
N SER A 267 4.53 -12.35 -2.22
CA SER A 267 4.32 -11.33 -3.25
C SER A 267 5.62 -10.76 -3.81
N PHE A 268 6.77 -11.17 -3.28
CA PHE A 268 8.10 -10.72 -3.69
C PHE A 268 9.09 -11.88 -3.57
N LEU A 269 10.02 -12.00 -4.53
CA LEU A 269 11.02 -13.07 -4.55
C LEU A 269 12.44 -12.50 -4.62
N HIS A 270 13.30 -12.90 -3.69
CA HIS A 270 14.70 -12.46 -3.65
C HIS A 270 15.61 -13.53 -3.09
N ASN A 271 16.71 -13.85 -3.79
CA ASN A 271 17.65 -14.94 -3.44
C ASN A 271 16.93 -16.28 -3.19
N GLY A 272 15.99 -16.65 -4.05
CA GLY A 272 15.21 -17.86 -3.93
C GLY A 272 14.24 -17.91 -2.75
N LYS A 273 14.06 -16.78 -2.02
CA LYS A 273 13.17 -16.70 -0.86
C LYS A 273 11.97 -15.82 -1.17
N GLY A 274 10.78 -16.41 -1.08
CA GLY A 274 9.52 -15.67 -1.14
C GLY A 274 9.30 -14.86 0.13
N LYS A 275 8.77 -13.64 -0.02
CA LYS A 275 8.35 -12.75 1.07
C LYS A 275 6.96 -12.22 0.77
N MET A 276 6.12 -12.13 1.78
CA MET A 276 4.82 -11.48 1.66
C MET A 276 4.97 -10.02 2.09
N LEU A 277 5.00 -9.10 1.14
CA LEU A 277 5.19 -7.65 1.37
C LEU A 277 3.95 -6.83 1.06
N ASP A 278 3.06 -7.38 0.22
CA ASP A 278 1.80 -6.76 -0.17
C ASP A 278 0.66 -7.41 0.61
N HIS A 279 -0.10 -6.63 1.35
CA HIS A 279 -1.09 -7.13 2.30
C HIS A 279 -2.48 -6.54 2.04
N ILE A 280 -3.51 -7.30 2.44
CA ILE A 280 -4.88 -6.83 2.58
C ILE A 280 -5.34 -7.16 4.00
N LEU A 281 -5.35 -6.15 4.87
CA LEU A 281 -5.79 -6.26 6.25
C LEU A 281 -7.22 -5.76 6.37
N VAL A 282 -8.10 -6.52 7.02
CA VAL A 282 -9.52 -6.15 7.11
C VAL A 282 -10.02 -6.09 8.55
N SER A 283 -11.02 -5.24 8.80
CA SER A 283 -11.73 -5.23 10.08
C SER A 283 -12.45 -6.56 10.33
N ARG A 284 -12.66 -6.91 11.59
CA ARG A 284 -13.39 -8.14 11.96
C ARG A 284 -14.81 -8.16 11.39
N THR A 285 -15.45 -7.01 11.29
CA THR A 285 -16.77 -6.89 10.65
C THR A 285 -16.69 -7.29 9.18
N MET A 286 -15.66 -6.86 8.46
CA MET A 286 -15.47 -7.23 7.05
C MET A 286 -15.04 -8.69 6.91
N LEU A 287 -14.26 -9.22 7.84
CA LEU A 287 -13.83 -10.62 7.87
C LEU A 287 -15.03 -11.61 7.90
N ALA A 288 -16.17 -11.22 8.47
CA ALA A 288 -17.37 -12.04 8.47
C ALA A 288 -17.89 -12.38 7.06
N TYR A 289 -17.55 -11.57 6.06
CA TYR A 289 -17.93 -11.74 4.65
C TYR A 289 -16.80 -12.36 3.81
N PHE A 290 -15.63 -12.60 4.38
CA PHE A 290 -14.46 -13.11 3.69
C PHE A 290 -14.66 -14.52 3.14
N ARG A 291 -14.13 -14.80 1.93
CA ARG A 291 -14.22 -16.10 1.26
C ARG A 291 -12.86 -16.68 0.88
N GLY A 292 -11.88 -15.86 0.59
CA GLY A 292 -10.54 -16.33 0.25
C GLY A 292 -9.65 -15.22 -0.25
N THR A 293 -8.35 -15.51 -0.32
CA THR A 293 -7.32 -14.65 -0.92
C THR A 293 -6.51 -15.43 -1.92
N GLU A 294 -6.14 -14.80 -3.02
CA GLU A 294 -5.21 -15.33 -4.02
C GLU A 294 -4.00 -14.38 -4.11
N VAL A 295 -2.83 -14.97 -4.31
CA VAL A 295 -1.59 -14.26 -4.64
C VAL A 295 -1.17 -14.73 -6.02
N HIS A 296 -1.17 -13.83 -7.01
CA HIS A 296 -0.87 -14.16 -8.40
C HIS A 296 0.63 -14.02 -8.68
N ASN A 297 1.43 -14.92 -8.09
CA ASN A 297 2.89 -14.87 -8.10
C ASN A 297 3.55 -15.74 -9.20
N GLU A 298 2.79 -16.27 -10.13
CA GLU A 298 3.28 -17.14 -11.20
C GLU A 298 4.20 -16.45 -12.21
N LEU A 299 4.22 -15.11 -12.27
CA LEU A 299 5.11 -14.34 -13.14
C LEU A 299 6.27 -13.69 -12.36
N LEU A 300 6.36 -13.89 -11.04
CA LEU A 300 7.44 -13.28 -10.26
C LEU A 300 8.80 -13.83 -10.68
N HIS A 301 9.71 -12.92 -11.00
CA HIS A 301 11.14 -13.22 -11.16
C HIS A 301 11.89 -13.01 -9.84
N ASP A 302 13.04 -13.67 -9.71
CA ASP A 302 13.95 -13.43 -8.57
C ASP A 302 14.71 -12.11 -8.78
N THR A 303 14.43 -11.11 -7.95
CA THR A 303 15.02 -9.78 -8.06
C THR A 303 16.54 -9.75 -7.86
N SER A 304 17.13 -10.79 -7.27
CA SER A 304 18.59 -10.91 -7.14
C SER A 304 19.30 -11.14 -8.47
N MET A 305 18.59 -11.66 -9.47
CA MET A 305 19.14 -11.94 -10.81
C MET A 305 19.26 -10.68 -11.68
N VAL A 306 18.49 -9.64 -11.38
CA VAL A 306 18.46 -8.39 -12.16
C VAL A 306 19.82 -7.69 -12.20
N PHE A 307 20.52 -7.63 -11.07
CA PHE A 307 21.77 -6.87 -10.94
C PHE A 307 22.99 -7.53 -11.63
N PRO A 308 23.24 -8.84 -11.44
CA PRO A 308 24.39 -9.50 -12.06
C PRO A 308 24.27 -9.57 -13.59
N GLU A 309 23.08 -9.84 -14.11
CA GLU A 309 22.87 -10.14 -15.51
C GLU A 309 22.39 -8.94 -16.33
N ARG A 310 22.07 -7.80 -15.70
CA ARG A 310 21.46 -6.62 -16.33
C ARG A 310 20.19 -6.96 -17.13
N ILE A 311 19.49 -8.02 -16.73
CA ILE A 311 18.21 -8.41 -17.29
C ILE A 311 17.14 -7.51 -16.66
N PHE A 312 16.26 -6.96 -17.49
CA PHE A 312 15.12 -6.17 -17.08
C PHE A 312 13.84 -6.90 -17.46
N TYR A 313 13.01 -7.18 -16.49
CA TYR A 313 11.77 -7.91 -16.67
C TYR A 313 10.60 -6.96 -16.88
N PRO A 314 9.67 -7.22 -17.83
CA PRO A 314 8.53 -6.36 -18.12
C PRO A 314 7.41 -6.45 -17.07
N GLU A 315 7.33 -7.53 -16.32
CA GLU A 315 6.43 -7.68 -15.18
C GLU A 315 6.87 -6.83 -13.98
N SER A 316 6.03 -6.74 -12.96
CA SER A 316 6.41 -6.18 -11.67
C SER A 316 7.25 -7.18 -10.87
N ASP A 317 8.16 -6.68 -10.03
CA ASP A 317 8.84 -7.47 -8.99
C ASP A 317 7.91 -7.79 -7.79
N HIS A 318 6.68 -7.29 -7.81
CA HIS A 318 5.62 -7.63 -6.87
C HIS A 318 4.49 -8.41 -7.55
N ALA A 319 3.92 -9.38 -6.84
CA ALA A 319 2.72 -10.08 -7.26
C ALA A 319 1.47 -9.36 -6.75
N PRO A 320 0.41 -9.24 -7.57
CA PRO A 320 -0.86 -8.74 -7.08
C PRO A 320 -1.50 -9.72 -6.10
N VAL A 321 -2.18 -9.15 -5.09
CA VAL A 321 -2.96 -9.87 -4.07
C VAL A 321 -4.41 -9.47 -4.20
N ILE A 322 -5.32 -10.44 -4.15
CA ILE A 322 -6.77 -10.19 -4.23
C ILE A 322 -7.51 -10.95 -3.14
N ALA A 323 -8.41 -10.27 -2.44
CA ALA A 323 -9.29 -10.84 -1.43
C ALA A 323 -10.76 -10.80 -1.91
N HIS A 324 -11.49 -11.89 -1.66
CA HIS A 324 -12.86 -12.12 -2.09
C HIS A 324 -13.80 -12.04 -0.89
N PHE A 325 -14.92 -11.35 -1.07
CA PHE A 325 -15.96 -11.19 -0.07
C PHE A 325 -17.35 -11.45 -0.66
N GLU A 326 -18.26 -11.93 0.16
CA GLU A 326 -19.69 -12.06 -0.17
C GLU A 326 -20.52 -11.34 0.89
N LEU A 327 -21.05 -10.19 0.52
CA LEU A 327 -21.88 -9.35 1.38
C LEU A 327 -23.37 -9.65 1.15
N PRO A 328 -24.26 -9.35 2.13
CA PRO A 328 -25.71 -9.47 1.93
C PRO A 328 -26.17 -8.49 0.85
N GLU A 329 -27.18 -8.86 0.05
CA GLU A 329 -27.75 -7.98 -1.00
C GLU A 329 -28.37 -6.70 -0.46
N LYS A 330 -28.89 -6.70 0.75
CA LYS A 330 -29.45 -5.52 1.43
C LYS A 330 -28.72 -5.33 2.75
N ARG A 331 -28.43 -4.09 3.09
CA ARG A 331 -27.92 -3.73 4.42
C ARG A 331 -28.89 -4.26 5.47
N ILE A 332 -28.44 -5.16 6.31
CA ILE A 332 -29.22 -5.61 7.48
C ILE A 332 -29.30 -4.42 8.43
N LYS A 333 -30.52 -3.85 8.60
CA LYS A 333 -30.75 -2.83 9.63
C LYS A 333 -30.50 -3.51 10.97
N ARG A 334 -29.50 -3.09 11.72
CA ARG A 334 -29.35 -3.52 13.10
C ARG A 334 -30.52 -2.96 13.90
N GLN A 335 -31.22 -3.82 14.62
CA GLN A 335 -32.09 -3.38 15.68
C GLN A 335 -31.17 -2.74 16.73
N THR A 336 -31.20 -1.42 16.86
CA THR A 336 -30.78 -0.77 18.11
C THR A 336 -31.61 -1.42 19.21
N GLU A 337 -30.98 -2.13 20.11
CA GLU A 337 -31.62 -2.44 21.40
C GLU A 337 -31.90 -1.09 22.06
N GLU A 338 -33.08 -0.56 21.80
CA GLU A 338 -33.67 0.45 22.69
C GLU A 338 -33.89 -0.27 24.00
N GLY A 339 -33.02 0.12 24.97
CA GLY A 339 -33.04 -0.41 26.30
C GLY A 339 -34.41 -0.27 26.93
N GLY A 340 -34.89 -1.33 27.46
CA GLY A 340 -35.90 -1.31 28.49
C GLY A 340 -35.27 -0.81 29.79
N GLU A 341 -36.01 0.03 30.42
CA GLU A 341 -35.87 0.71 31.72
C GLU A 341 -35.13 -0.06 32.81
#